data_a792e6f8c6f797f81fd14af73589c1f8
#
_entry.id   a792e6f8c6f797f81fd14af73589c1f8
#
_cell.length_a   1.000
_cell.length_b   1.000
_cell.length_c   1.000
_cell.angle_alpha   90.00
_cell.angle_beta   90.00
_cell.angle_gamma   90.00
#
_symmetry.space_group_name_H-M   'P 1'
#
loop_
_entity.id
_entity.type
_entity.pdbx_description
1 polymer ?
#
loop_
_entity_poly.entity_id
_entity_poly.type
_entity_poly.pdbx_seq_one_letter_code
_entity_poly.pdbx_strand_id
1 'polypeptide(L)'
;TENICCLQVRQQIMIFTSFKYCFFQFHFYLFRFPFNVSMQTIINCRVRTIFLSLFAICLVFIGYLIWPWCYASWIWQNSTIYDSSHLILNTNHLLVPRILHQTWRDDQNIPSDWQKASNSCRSYHSNYEYRLWTDTTARQLIEQEFPSLLSTYDSYPYDIQRADVIRLVVLYVYGGIYLDLDIVCLKSFDFLRQYEFVLPRTMPVGLSNDFILATPKHPFLYQILTDLPKFNRRILTK
;
A
#
# COMPACT_ATOMS: atom_id res chain seq x y z
N THR A 1 -1.42 -24.41 -15.45
CA THR A 1 -0.02 -24.47 -15.02
C THR A 1 0.52 -23.06 -15.07
N GLU A 2 0.80 -22.52 -13.92
CA GLU A 2 1.75 -21.47 -13.62
C GLU A 2 1.19 -20.39 -12.72
N ASN A 3 1.97 -20.14 -11.70
CA ASN A 3 1.90 -19.10 -10.69
C ASN A 3 1.19 -19.45 -9.39
N ILE A 4 1.65 -20.53 -8.77
CA ILE A 4 1.69 -20.59 -7.30
C ILE A 4 2.84 -19.69 -6.90
N CYS A 5 2.53 -18.47 -6.49
CA CYS A 5 3.50 -17.54 -5.93
C CYS A 5 3.98 -18.12 -4.60
N CYS A 6 5.03 -18.93 -4.66
CA CYS A 6 5.74 -19.40 -3.47
C CYS A 6 6.47 -18.17 -2.91
N LEU A 7 5.77 -17.39 -2.09
CA LEU A 7 6.37 -16.31 -1.33
C LEU A 7 7.33 -16.90 -0.31
N GLN A 8 8.55 -17.17 -0.75
CA GLN A 8 9.72 -17.13 0.11
C GLN A 8 9.91 -15.67 0.49
N VAL A 9 8.97 -15.17 1.32
CA VAL A 9 9.00 -13.80 1.82
C VAL A 9 10.17 -13.71 2.78
N ARG A 10 11.29 -13.17 2.31
CA ARG A 10 12.14 -12.38 3.18
C ARG A 10 11.29 -11.18 3.58
N GLN A 11 10.56 -11.34 4.67
CA GLN A 11 9.59 -10.37 5.16
C GLN A 11 10.28 -9.09 5.56
N GLN A 12 10.12 -8.06 4.74
CA GLN A 12 10.42 -6.69 5.12
C GLN A 12 9.08 -6.04 5.50
N ILE A 13 8.89 -5.78 6.78
CA ILE A 13 7.68 -5.21 7.36
C ILE A 13 7.92 -3.72 7.61
N MET A 14 7.01 -2.86 7.17
CA MET A 14 7.05 -1.42 7.43
C MET A 14 6.07 -1.05 8.55
N ILE A 15 6.58 -0.41 9.61
CA ILE A 15 5.78 0.14 10.70
C ILE A 15 5.70 1.66 10.50
N PHE A 16 4.48 2.19 10.42
CA PHE A 16 4.26 3.62 10.29
C PHE A 16 4.29 4.30 11.67
N THR A 17 5.28 5.16 11.88
CA THR A 17 5.25 6.18 12.92
C THR A 17 5.34 7.56 12.26
N SER A 18 4.29 8.36 12.44
CA SER A 18 4.16 9.81 12.18
C SER A 18 4.79 10.42 10.92
N PHE A 19 3.95 10.89 10.02
CA PHE A 19 4.28 11.79 8.91
C PHE A 19 4.59 13.21 9.42
N LYS A 20 5.81 13.73 9.16
CA LYS A 20 6.11 15.16 9.17
C LYS A 20 6.43 15.62 7.75
N TYR A 21 5.64 16.55 7.24
CA TYR A 21 5.85 17.22 5.96
C TYR A 21 7.06 18.15 6.03
N CYS A 22 7.96 18.08 5.05
CA CYS A 22 9.03 19.05 4.86
C CYS A 22 8.83 19.77 3.51
N PHE A 23 8.45 21.05 3.59
CA PHE A 23 8.37 21.97 2.44
C PHE A 23 9.74 22.60 2.23
N PHE A 24 10.29 22.52 1.01
CA PHE A 24 11.47 23.27 0.60
C PHE A 24 11.06 24.47 -0.28
N GLN A 25 11.47 25.65 0.14
CA GLN A 25 11.22 26.92 -0.54
C GLN A 25 12.48 27.33 -1.33
N PHE A 26 12.37 27.48 -2.64
CA PHE A 26 13.43 27.97 -3.51
C PHE A 26 13.32 29.49 -3.68
N HIS A 27 14.40 30.21 -3.41
CA HIS A 27 14.54 31.63 -3.67
C HIS A 27 15.31 31.85 -4.98
N PHE A 28 14.72 32.64 -5.89
CA PHE A 28 15.38 33.10 -7.11
C PHE A 28 16.10 34.42 -6.87
N TYR A 29 17.36 34.52 -7.21
CA TYR A 29 18.13 35.76 -7.31
C TYR A 29 18.21 36.22 -8.77
N LEU A 30 17.75 37.45 -9.04
CA LEU A 30 17.87 38.14 -10.33
C LEU A 30 19.16 38.94 -10.38
N PHE A 31 20.04 38.67 -11.34
CA PHE A 31 21.19 39.48 -11.66
C PHE A 31 20.86 40.55 -12.72
N ARG A 32 21.19 41.83 -12.44
CA ARG A 32 21.17 42.95 -13.41
C ARG A 32 22.54 43.03 -14.09
N PHE A 33 22.56 43.17 -15.43
CA PHE A 33 23.74 43.47 -16.24
C PHE A 33 23.68 44.82 -16.87
N PRO A 34 24.82 45.57 -17.00
CA PRO A 34 24.87 46.89 -17.68
C PRO A 34 25.08 46.77 -19.18
N PHE A 35 24.51 47.73 -19.91
CA PHE A 35 24.52 47.80 -21.38
C PHE A 35 25.83 48.36 -21.93
N ASN A 36 26.51 47.63 -22.82
CA ASN A 36 27.17 48.06 -24.07
C ASN A 36 27.80 46.84 -24.75
N VAL A 37 27.18 46.31 -25.82
CA VAL A 37 27.61 45.06 -26.41
C VAL A 37 27.43 45.10 -27.93
N SER A 38 28.48 44.77 -28.71
CA SER A 38 28.46 44.66 -30.17
C SER A 38 27.54 43.54 -30.65
N MET A 39 27.04 43.60 -31.91
CA MET A 39 26.11 42.65 -32.50
C MET A 39 26.60 41.21 -32.46
N GLN A 40 27.91 40.98 -32.62
CA GLN A 40 28.56 39.65 -32.52
C GLN A 40 28.45 39.05 -31.12
N THR A 41 28.57 39.89 -30.08
CA THR A 41 28.45 39.52 -28.68
C THR A 41 27.00 39.18 -28.32
N ILE A 42 26.02 39.85 -28.95
CA ILE A 42 24.58 39.60 -28.75
C ILE A 42 24.21 38.22 -29.34
N ILE A 43 24.72 37.85 -30.52
CA ILE A 43 24.49 36.54 -31.14
C ILE A 43 25.10 35.45 -30.29
N ASN A 44 26.35 35.59 -29.84
CA ASN A 44 27.02 34.63 -28.96
C ASN A 44 26.32 34.55 -27.59
N CYS A 45 25.80 35.64 -27.09
CA CYS A 45 25.04 35.66 -25.83
C CYS A 45 23.71 34.94 -25.98
N ARG A 46 22.97 35.11 -27.09
CA ARG A 46 21.70 34.39 -27.37
C ARG A 46 21.93 32.90 -27.53
N VAL A 47 22.94 32.49 -28.30
CA VAL A 47 23.29 31.06 -28.47
C VAL A 47 23.68 30.47 -27.13
N ARG A 48 24.50 31.15 -26.34
CA ARG A 48 24.89 30.72 -25.01
C ARG A 48 23.69 30.57 -24.05
N THR A 49 22.75 31.54 -24.12
CA THR A 49 21.52 31.49 -23.29
C THR A 49 20.63 30.30 -23.69
N ILE A 50 20.48 30.02 -25.01
CA ILE A 50 19.74 28.87 -25.50
C ILE A 50 20.38 27.58 -25.02
N PHE A 51 21.71 27.44 -25.12
CA PHE A 51 22.42 26.26 -24.62
C PHE A 51 22.25 26.07 -23.12
N LEU A 52 22.36 27.13 -22.33
CA LEU A 52 22.16 27.08 -20.87
C LEU A 52 20.72 26.70 -20.51
N SER A 53 19.74 27.21 -21.26
CA SER A 53 18.33 26.88 -21.06
C SER A 53 18.04 25.41 -21.39
N LEU A 54 18.56 24.93 -22.53
CA LEU A 54 18.43 23.51 -22.89
C LEU A 54 19.13 22.59 -21.88
N PHE A 55 20.32 22.97 -21.43
CA PHE A 55 21.04 22.23 -20.39
C PHE A 55 20.27 22.18 -19.08
N ALA A 56 19.69 23.31 -18.65
CA ALA A 56 18.85 23.35 -17.45
C ALA A 56 17.59 22.46 -17.59
N ILE A 57 16.94 22.49 -18.78
CA ILE A 57 15.79 21.61 -19.06
C ILE A 57 16.22 20.14 -19.00
N CYS A 58 17.37 19.79 -19.60
CA CYS A 58 17.90 18.42 -19.50
C CYS A 58 18.18 18.00 -18.07
N LEU A 59 18.75 18.87 -17.22
CA LEU A 59 19.01 18.57 -15.82
C LEU A 59 17.70 18.34 -15.03
N VAL A 60 16.66 19.18 -15.28
CA VAL A 60 15.34 19.00 -14.69
C VAL A 60 14.72 17.67 -15.11
N PHE A 61 14.82 17.33 -16.40
CA PHE A 61 14.32 16.08 -16.95
C PHE A 61 15.05 14.85 -16.37
N ILE A 62 16.38 14.91 -16.29
CA ILE A 62 17.20 13.88 -15.63
C ILE A 62 16.83 13.75 -14.17
N GLY A 63 16.68 14.87 -13.46
CA GLY A 63 16.21 14.90 -12.07
C GLY A 63 14.84 14.23 -11.91
N TYR A 64 13.90 14.50 -12.81
CA TYR A 64 12.58 13.87 -12.83
C TYR A 64 12.66 12.35 -13.04
N LEU A 65 13.56 11.88 -13.91
CA LEU A 65 13.77 10.44 -14.15
C LEU A 65 14.46 9.74 -12.98
N ILE A 66 15.40 10.42 -12.32
CA ILE A 66 16.20 9.84 -11.23
C ILE A 66 15.45 9.94 -9.88
N TRP A 67 14.60 10.98 -9.68
CA TRP A 67 13.90 11.22 -8.43
C TRP A 67 13.14 10.01 -7.87
N PRO A 68 12.36 9.23 -8.67
CA PRO A 68 11.66 8.06 -8.15
C PRO A 68 12.62 7.00 -7.59
N TRP A 69 13.79 6.82 -8.21
CA TRP A 69 14.82 5.88 -7.78
C TRP A 69 15.54 6.35 -6.51
N CYS A 70 15.86 7.64 -6.44
CA CYS A 70 16.43 8.23 -5.23
C CYS A 70 15.45 8.16 -4.06
N TYR A 71 14.17 8.47 -4.31
CA TYR A 71 13.11 8.38 -3.31
C TYR A 71 12.87 6.93 -2.85
N ALA A 72 12.85 5.98 -3.79
CA ALA A 72 12.74 4.57 -3.47
C ALA A 72 13.93 4.07 -2.65
N SER A 73 15.14 4.49 -3.01
CA SER A 73 16.37 4.15 -2.25
C SER A 73 16.36 4.78 -0.86
N TRP A 74 15.88 6.02 -0.75
CA TRP A 74 15.76 6.69 0.54
C TRP A 74 14.73 6.00 1.45
N ILE A 75 13.55 5.63 0.91
CA ILE A 75 12.58 4.82 1.63
C ILE A 75 13.19 3.49 2.05
N TRP A 76 13.95 2.84 1.15
CA TRP A 76 14.63 1.59 1.43
C TRP A 76 15.61 1.70 2.60
N GLN A 77 16.45 2.75 2.63
CA GLN A 77 17.45 2.97 3.68
C GLN A 77 16.83 3.39 5.01
N ASN A 78 15.71 4.13 4.97
CA ASN A 78 15.06 4.66 6.18
C ASN A 78 13.85 3.82 6.66
N SER A 79 13.45 2.79 5.90
CA SER A 79 12.47 1.84 6.43
C SER A 79 13.14 0.91 7.44
N THR A 80 12.61 0.88 8.65
CA THR A 80 13.00 -0.12 9.64
C THR A 80 12.57 -1.49 9.15
N ILE A 81 13.54 -2.26 8.65
CA ILE A 81 13.32 -3.66 8.28
C ILE A 81 13.39 -4.46 9.57
N TYR A 82 12.26 -4.95 10.04
CA TYR A 82 12.26 -5.93 11.12
C TYR A 82 12.55 -7.31 10.52
N ASP A 83 13.75 -7.81 10.76
CA ASP A 83 14.02 -9.22 10.54
C ASP A 83 13.26 -10.03 11.59
N SER A 84 12.37 -10.90 11.12
CA SER A 84 11.54 -11.73 11.98
C SER A 84 12.35 -12.68 12.89
N SER A 85 13.64 -12.86 12.64
CA SER A 85 14.54 -13.67 13.48
C SER A 85 14.82 -13.06 14.86
N HIS A 86 14.66 -11.73 15.01
CA HIS A 86 14.91 -11.00 16.25
C HIS A 86 13.65 -10.50 16.96
N LEU A 87 12.46 -10.79 16.41
CA LEU A 87 11.19 -10.35 17.03
C LEU A 87 10.86 -11.25 18.22
N ILE A 88 11.15 -10.74 19.43
CA ILE A 88 10.72 -11.36 20.68
C ILE A 88 9.23 -11.08 20.84
N LEU A 89 8.43 -12.16 20.96
CA LEU A 89 7.00 -12.05 21.24
C LEU A 89 6.80 -11.45 22.64
N ASN A 90 6.32 -10.22 22.71
CA ASN A 90 5.84 -9.64 23.96
C ASN A 90 4.38 -10.07 24.18
N THR A 91 4.17 -11.17 24.87
CA THR A 91 2.85 -11.75 25.11
C THR A 91 1.94 -10.87 25.98
N ASN A 92 2.49 -9.87 26.67
CA ASN A 92 1.75 -9.01 27.58
C ASN A 92 1.00 -7.84 26.87
N HIS A 93 1.26 -7.61 25.58
CA HIS A 93 0.66 -6.54 24.78
C HIS A 93 0.25 -6.99 23.38
N LEU A 94 -0.64 -7.98 23.31
CA LEU A 94 -1.22 -8.40 22.03
C LEU A 94 -2.45 -7.53 21.72
N LEU A 95 -2.29 -6.59 20.79
CA LEU A 95 -3.27 -5.58 20.45
C LEU A 95 -4.32 -6.09 19.44
N VAL A 96 -3.91 -6.98 18.54
CA VAL A 96 -4.74 -7.47 17.44
C VAL A 96 -5.47 -8.76 17.85
N PRO A 97 -6.78 -8.87 17.63
CA PRO A 97 -7.56 -10.08 17.96
C PRO A 97 -7.15 -11.29 17.11
N ARG A 98 -7.43 -12.49 17.61
CA ARG A 98 -7.20 -13.75 16.92
C ARG A 98 -8.32 -14.05 15.94
N ILE A 99 -8.42 -13.27 14.88
CA ILE A 99 -9.40 -13.47 13.81
C ILE A 99 -8.64 -13.51 12.49
N LEU A 100 -8.91 -14.54 11.68
CA LEU A 100 -8.35 -14.72 10.35
C LEU A 100 -9.46 -14.50 9.31
N HIS A 101 -9.32 -13.46 8.51
CA HIS A 101 -10.27 -13.11 7.46
C HIS A 101 -9.73 -13.52 6.10
N GLN A 102 -10.58 -14.10 5.28
CA GLN A 102 -10.37 -14.35 3.85
C GLN A 102 -11.64 -13.97 3.08
N THR A 103 -11.54 -13.72 1.80
CA THR A 103 -12.70 -13.38 0.96
C THR A 103 -12.73 -14.25 -0.29
N TRP A 104 -13.94 -14.63 -0.69
CA TRP A 104 -14.21 -15.31 -1.94
C TRP A 104 -15.66 -15.01 -2.36
N ARG A 105 -15.96 -15.14 -3.65
CA ARG A 105 -17.32 -14.85 -4.18
C ARG A 105 -18.42 -15.67 -3.52
N ASP A 106 -18.13 -16.96 -3.21
CA ASP A 106 -19.06 -17.89 -2.57
C ASP A 106 -18.28 -18.87 -1.65
N ASP A 107 -18.98 -19.66 -0.86
CA ASP A 107 -18.39 -20.62 0.09
C ASP A 107 -18.20 -22.04 -0.48
N GLN A 108 -18.65 -22.31 -1.71
CA GLN A 108 -18.72 -23.67 -2.28
C GLN A 108 -17.70 -23.91 -3.39
N ASN A 109 -17.34 -22.89 -4.16
CA ASN A 109 -16.56 -23.03 -5.39
C ASN A 109 -15.13 -22.46 -5.25
N ILE A 110 -14.45 -22.71 -4.13
CA ILE A 110 -13.07 -22.32 -3.95
C ILE A 110 -12.17 -23.32 -4.71
N PRO A 111 -11.27 -22.84 -5.62
CA PRO A 111 -10.32 -23.70 -6.32
C PRO A 111 -9.49 -24.53 -5.35
N SER A 112 -9.23 -25.81 -5.70
CA SER A 112 -8.57 -26.76 -4.81
C SER A 112 -7.20 -26.29 -4.29
N ASP A 113 -6.43 -25.58 -5.10
CA ASP A 113 -5.11 -25.10 -4.71
C ASP A 113 -5.22 -23.92 -3.72
N TRP A 114 -6.21 -23.04 -3.88
CA TRP A 114 -6.49 -21.97 -2.94
C TRP A 114 -7.06 -22.50 -1.62
N GLN A 115 -7.86 -23.56 -1.69
CA GLN A 115 -8.30 -24.27 -0.48
C GLN A 115 -7.14 -24.88 0.29
N LYS A 116 -6.14 -25.46 -0.41
CA LYS A 116 -4.91 -25.96 0.23
C LYS A 116 -4.10 -24.81 0.86
N ALA A 117 -3.95 -23.68 0.16
CA ALA A 117 -3.28 -22.52 0.68
C ALA A 117 -4.00 -21.96 1.94
N SER A 118 -5.31 -21.75 1.87
CA SER A 118 -6.13 -21.35 3.02
C SER A 118 -5.98 -22.31 4.20
N ASN A 119 -6.04 -23.62 3.96
CA ASN A 119 -5.87 -24.63 5.00
C ASN A 119 -4.50 -24.59 5.66
N SER A 120 -3.43 -24.25 4.92
CA SER A 120 -2.10 -24.06 5.51
C SER A 120 -2.12 -22.92 6.53
N CYS A 121 -2.76 -21.79 6.20
CA CYS A 121 -2.88 -20.66 7.12
C CYS A 121 -3.73 -20.99 8.35
N ARG A 122 -4.84 -21.69 8.16
CA ARG A 122 -5.70 -22.12 9.28
C ARG A 122 -5.00 -23.12 10.21
N SER A 123 -4.15 -24.00 9.68
CA SER A 123 -3.40 -24.96 10.50
C SER A 123 -2.39 -24.28 11.43
N TYR A 124 -1.68 -23.24 10.96
CA TYR A 124 -0.77 -22.46 11.78
C TYR A 124 -1.47 -21.53 12.77
N HIS A 125 -2.78 -21.27 12.58
CA HIS A 125 -3.61 -20.40 13.39
C HIS A 125 -4.84 -21.12 13.91
N SER A 126 -4.68 -22.35 14.40
CA SER A 126 -5.78 -23.23 14.85
C SER A 126 -6.60 -22.65 16.02
N ASN A 127 -6.03 -21.70 16.77
CA ASN A 127 -6.67 -20.99 17.87
C ASN A 127 -7.27 -19.62 17.46
N TYR A 128 -7.39 -19.36 16.14
CA TYR A 128 -8.02 -18.18 15.60
C TYR A 128 -9.46 -18.48 15.18
N GLU A 129 -10.33 -17.50 15.32
CA GLU A 129 -11.62 -17.49 14.67
C GLU A 129 -11.42 -17.31 13.15
N TYR A 130 -11.88 -18.24 12.35
CA TYR A 130 -11.80 -18.13 10.89
C TYR A 130 -13.09 -17.57 10.31
N ARG A 131 -12.98 -16.56 9.46
CA ARG A 131 -14.11 -15.93 8.77
C ARG A 131 -13.85 -15.85 7.27
N LEU A 132 -14.66 -16.57 6.49
CA LEU A 132 -14.73 -16.41 5.04
C LEU A 132 -15.85 -15.42 4.71
N TRP A 133 -15.50 -14.36 4.01
CA TRP A 133 -16.44 -13.34 3.56
C TRP A 133 -16.82 -13.62 2.11
N THR A 134 -18.11 -13.88 1.87
CA THR A 134 -18.67 -14.01 0.53
C THR A 134 -19.16 -12.64 0.03
N ASP A 135 -19.42 -12.51 -1.28
CA ASP A 135 -19.96 -11.27 -1.84
C ASP A 135 -21.24 -10.82 -1.11
N THR A 136 -22.09 -11.77 -0.72
CA THR A 136 -23.33 -11.49 0.02
C THR A 136 -23.06 -10.99 1.42
N THR A 137 -22.22 -11.70 2.20
CA THR A 137 -21.94 -11.32 3.59
C THR A 137 -21.09 -10.06 3.67
N ALA A 138 -20.21 -9.84 2.69
CA ALA A 138 -19.42 -8.62 2.55
C ALA A 138 -20.32 -7.39 2.34
N ARG A 139 -21.26 -7.48 1.39
CA ARG A 139 -22.21 -6.40 1.11
C ARG A 139 -23.10 -6.09 2.30
N GLN A 140 -23.59 -7.12 3.00
CA GLN A 140 -24.37 -6.95 4.24
C GLN A 140 -23.60 -6.23 5.33
N LEU A 141 -22.32 -6.58 5.54
CA LEU A 141 -21.46 -5.90 6.51
C LEU A 141 -21.28 -4.41 6.17
N ILE A 142 -21.07 -4.09 4.87
CA ILE A 142 -20.92 -2.69 4.45
C ILE A 142 -22.22 -1.92 4.66
N GLU A 143 -23.36 -2.51 4.36
CA GLU A 143 -24.68 -1.90 4.57
C GLU A 143 -24.93 -1.57 6.05
N GLN A 144 -24.47 -2.43 6.95
CA GLN A 144 -24.63 -2.26 8.38
C GLN A 144 -23.63 -1.28 9.00
N GLU A 145 -22.34 -1.41 8.68
CA GLU A 145 -21.25 -0.70 9.35
C GLU A 145 -20.80 0.58 8.61
N PHE A 146 -20.99 0.62 7.28
CA PHE A 146 -20.59 1.73 6.40
C PHE A 146 -21.65 2.04 5.34
N PRO A 147 -22.89 2.39 5.71
CA PRO A 147 -23.96 2.64 4.74
C PRO A 147 -23.62 3.73 3.72
N SER A 148 -22.80 4.71 4.08
CA SER A 148 -22.31 5.75 3.16
C SER A 148 -21.37 5.23 2.06
N LEU A 149 -20.74 4.09 2.26
CA LEU A 149 -19.83 3.46 1.30
C LEU A 149 -20.58 2.53 0.32
N LEU A 150 -21.80 2.10 0.66
CA LEU A 150 -22.55 1.08 -0.08
C LEU A 150 -22.75 1.44 -1.57
N SER A 151 -23.14 2.67 -1.86
CA SER A 151 -23.33 3.12 -3.24
C SER A 151 -22.03 3.08 -4.05
N THR A 152 -20.90 3.41 -3.44
CA THR A 152 -19.58 3.31 -4.06
C THR A 152 -19.19 1.86 -4.28
N TYR A 153 -19.39 1.01 -3.28
CA TYR A 153 -19.11 -0.43 -3.35
C TYR A 153 -19.91 -1.12 -4.47
N ASP A 154 -21.22 -0.87 -4.55
CA ASP A 154 -22.11 -1.43 -5.57
C ASP A 154 -21.78 -0.89 -6.98
N SER A 155 -21.15 0.27 -7.10
CA SER A 155 -20.77 0.88 -8.39
C SER A 155 -19.49 0.29 -9.01
N TYR A 156 -18.71 -0.49 -8.27
CA TYR A 156 -17.47 -1.07 -8.78
C TYR A 156 -17.76 -2.14 -9.84
N PRO A 157 -17.21 -2.00 -11.07
CA PRO A 157 -17.46 -2.93 -12.16
C PRO A 157 -16.75 -4.28 -12.03
N TYR A 158 -15.71 -4.35 -11.19
CA TYR A 158 -14.89 -5.55 -11.05
C TYR A 158 -14.94 -6.10 -9.63
N ASP A 159 -15.04 -7.42 -9.50
CA ASP A 159 -15.09 -8.14 -8.21
C ASP A 159 -13.85 -7.88 -7.36
N ILE A 160 -12.68 -7.76 -8.00
CA ILE A 160 -11.43 -7.46 -7.31
C ILE A 160 -11.48 -6.13 -6.55
N GLN A 161 -12.16 -5.11 -7.07
CA GLN A 161 -12.31 -3.83 -6.39
C GLN A 161 -13.19 -3.97 -5.14
N ARG A 162 -14.24 -4.80 -5.21
CA ARG A 162 -15.08 -5.12 -4.06
C ARG A 162 -14.29 -5.91 -3.00
N ALA A 163 -13.45 -6.86 -3.43
CA ALA A 163 -12.55 -7.59 -2.55
C ALA A 163 -11.54 -6.65 -1.85
N ASP A 164 -11.01 -5.65 -2.56
CA ASP A 164 -10.11 -4.64 -1.98
C ASP A 164 -10.80 -3.79 -0.90
N VAL A 165 -12.08 -3.50 -1.07
CA VAL A 165 -12.83 -2.74 -0.07
C VAL A 165 -13.15 -3.60 1.15
N ILE A 166 -13.65 -4.83 0.94
CA ILE A 166 -14.10 -5.66 2.07
C ILE A 166 -12.95 -6.01 3.01
N ARG A 167 -11.71 -6.26 2.52
CA ARG A 167 -10.56 -6.53 3.38
C ARG A 167 -10.28 -5.39 4.36
N LEU A 168 -10.50 -4.14 3.94
CA LEU A 168 -10.35 -2.96 4.79
C LEU A 168 -11.49 -2.81 5.80
N VAL A 169 -12.73 -3.09 5.36
CA VAL A 169 -13.93 -2.99 6.21
C VAL A 169 -13.89 -4.03 7.33
N VAL A 170 -13.59 -5.29 7.03
CA VAL A 170 -13.54 -6.35 8.05
C VAL A 170 -12.47 -6.08 9.09
N LEU A 171 -11.30 -5.59 8.67
CA LEU A 171 -10.22 -5.21 9.57
C LEU A 171 -10.56 -3.97 10.41
N TYR A 172 -11.25 -3.00 9.83
CA TYR A 172 -11.71 -1.85 10.60
C TYR A 172 -12.75 -2.25 11.65
N VAL A 173 -13.70 -3.10 11.29
CA VAL A 173 -14.80 -3.48 12.19
C VAL A 173 -14.31 -4.42 13.28
N TYR A 174 -13.60 -5.47 12.91
CA TYR A 174 -13.25 -6.58 13.82
C TYR A 174 -11.78 -6.59 14.23
N GLY A 175 -10.90 -5.91 13.51
CA GLY A 175 -9.46 -6.15 13.62
C GLY A 175 -9.08 -7.55 13.16
N GLY A 176 -7.84 -7.97 13.43
CA GLY A 176 -7.38 -9.31 13.06
C GLY A 176 -6.40 -9.31 11.91
N ILE A 177 -6.33 -10.43 11.23
CA ILE A 177 -5.44 -10.65 10.08
C ILE A 177 -6.30 -10.95 8.86
N TYR A 178 -6.09 -10.22 7.79
CA TYR A 178 -6.62 -10.53 6.47
C TYR A 178 -5.53 -11.18 5.61
N LEU A 179 -5.89 -12.25 4.90
CA LEU A 179 -5.02 -12.94 3.94
C LEU A 179 -5.82 -13.25 2.66
N ASP A 180 -5.21 -13.01 1.50
CA ASP A 180 -5.78 -13.52 0.26
C ASP A 180 -5.74 -15.06 0.25
N LEU A 181 -6.68 -15.70 -0.45
CA LEU A 181 -6.85 -17.15 -0.43
C LEU A 181 -5.70 -17.94 -1.04
N ASP A 182 -4.90 -17.31 -1.90
CA ASP A 182 -3.73 -17.91 -2.57
C ASP A 182 -2.44 -17.83 -1.75
N ILE A 183 -2.50 -17.23 -0.55
CA ILE A 183 -1.36 -17.17 0.39
C ILE A 183 -1.15 -18.51 1.08
N VAL A 184 0.05 -19.06 0.97
CA VAL A 184 0.51 -20.22 1.71
C VAL A 184 1.27 -19.79 2.95
N CYS A 185 0.77 -20.14 4.12
CA CYS A 185 1.44 -19.86 5.39
C CYS A 185 2.48 -20.95 5.71
N LEU A 186 3.67 -20.52 6.12
CA LEU A 186 4.77 -21.39 6.54
C LEU A 186 5.01 -21.35 8.06
N LYS A 187 4.42 -20.35 8.75
CA LYS A 187 4.50 -20.18 10.21
C LYS A 187 3.36 -19.30 10.71
N SER A 188 3.16 -19.28 12.04
CA SER A 188 2.21 -18.39 12.69
C SER A 188 2.64 -16.92 12.60
N PHE A 189 1.66 -16.02 12.56
CA PHE A 189 1.83 -14.56 12.60
C PHE A 189 1.58 -13.97 13.99
N ASP A 190 1.47 -14.79 15.05
CA ASP A 190 1.19 -14.32 16.42
C ASP A 190 2.15 -13.22 16.88
N PHE A 191 3.43 -13.29 16.47
CA PHE A 191 4.43 -12.30 16.82
C PHE A 191 4.16 -10.89 16.24
N LEU A 192 3.32 -10.78 15.20
CA LEU A 192 2.92 -9.49 14.61
C LEU A 192 1.79 -8.81 15.39
N ARG A 193 1.04 -9.54 16.22
CA ARG A 193 -0.14 -9.01 16.93
C ARG A 193 0.18 -7.97 17.99
N GLN A 194 1.43 -7.77 18.33
CA GLN A 194 1.90 -6.68 19.19
C GLN A 194 1.91 -5.30 18.50
N TYR A 195 1.75 -5.26 17.19
CA TYR A 195 1.69 -4.02 16.41
C TYR A 195 0.25 -3.66 16.07
N GLU A 196 -0.05 -2.36 16.03
CA GLU A 196 -1.40 -1.87 15.73
C GLU A 196 -1.79 -2.07 14.27
N PHE A 197 -0.80 -1.97 13.36
CA PHE A 197 -1.02 -2.10 11.92
C PHE A 197 0.23 -2.63 11.21
N VAL A 198 0.03 -3.63 10.35
CA VAL A 198 1.12 -4.25 9.57
C VAL A 198 0.69 -4.43 8.12
N LEU A 199 1.55 -4.00 7.20
CA LEU A 199 1.43 -4.19 5.76
C LEU A 199 2.76 -4.68 5.19
N PRO A 200 2.78 -5.70 4.32
CA PRO A 200 4.00 -6.13 3.67
C PRO A 200 4.44 -5.13 2.59
N ARG A 201 5.74 -5.08 2.42
CA ARG A 201 6.36 -4.28 1.37
C ARG A 201 6.62 -5.13 0.13
N THR A 202 6.29 -4.59 -1.04
CA THR A 202 6.63 -5.23 -2.32
C THR A 202 7.97 -4.75 -2.84
N MET A 203 8.67 -5.62 -3.55
CA MET A 203 9.92 -5.31 -4.24
C MET A 203 9.65 -5.02 -5.71
N PRO A 204 10.29 -4.02 -6.31
CA PRO A 204 11.27 -3.09 -5.74
C PRO A 204 10.64 -1.95 -4.94
N VAL A 205 9.38 -1.60 -5.17
CA VAL A 205 8.70 -0.47 -4.52
C VAL A 205 7.21 -0.77 -4.40
N GLY A 206 6.60 -0.46 -3.25
CA GLY A 206 5.17 -0.55 -3.03
C GLY A 206 4.80 -1.23 -1.72
N LEU A 207 3.50 -1.37 -1.52
CA LEU A 207 2.89 -2.11 -0.41
C LEU A 207 1.93 -3.13 -1.01
N SER A 208 1.90 -4.32 -0.44
CA SER A 208 0.93 -5.34 -0.80
C SER A 208 -0.28 -5.26 0.13
N ASN A 209 -1.46 -5.58 -0.39
CA ASN A 209 -2.69 -5.67 0.38
C ASN A 209 -3.20 -7.13 0.49
N ASP A 210 -2.38 -8.08 0.07
CA ASP A 210 -2.64 -9.52 0.17
C ASP A 210 -2.52 -10.07 1.60
N PHE A 211 -1.78 -9.36 2.46
CA PHE A 211 -1.69 -9.56 3.89
C PHE A 211 -1.88 -8.21 4.58
N ILE A 212 -2.82 -8.11 5.51
CA ILE A 212 -3.00 -6.93 6.35
C ILE A 212 -3.32 -7.39 7.76
N LEU A 213 -2.64 -6.79 8.75
CA LEU A 213 -2.94 -6.98 10.15
C LEU A 213 -3.30 -5.62 10.75
N ALA A 214 -4.39 -5.55 11.51
CA ALA A 214 -4.82 -4.30 12.12
C ALA A 214 -5.58 -4.52 13.44
N THR A 215 -5.44 -3.55 14.34
CA THR A 215 -6.36 -3.40 15.47
C THR A 215 -7.75 -2.96 14.98
N PRO A 216 -8.85 -3.31 15.67
CA PRO A 216 -10.17 -2.82 15.32
C PRO A 216 -10.21 -1.28 15.44
N LYS A 217 -11.00 -0.66 14.56
CA LYS A 217 -11.19 0.81 14.51
C LYS A 217 -9.88 1.61 14.27
N HIS A 218 -8.90 1.00 13.60
CA HIS A 218 -7.64 1.66 13.31
C HIS A 218 -7.84 2.94 12.46
N PRO A 219 -7.29 4.11 12.85
CA PRO A 219 -7.60 5.40 12.23
C PRO A 219 -7.18 5.48 10.75
N PHE A 220 -6.10 4.80 10.39
CA PHE A 220 -5.64 4.73 8.98
C PHE A 220 -6.67 4.02 8.08
N LEU A 221 -7.26 2.91 8.55
CA LEU A 221 -8.31 2.21 7.80
C LEU A 221 -9.58 3.06 7.68
N TYR A 222 -9.95 3.78 8.75
CA TYR A 222 -11.07 4.71 8.70
C TYR A 222 -10.88 5.80 7.64
N GLN A 223 -9.68 6.38 7.60
CA GLN A 223 -9.35 7.42 6.62
C GLN A 223 -9.44 6.90 5.18
N ILE A 224 -8.90 5.70 4.91
CA ILE A 224 -9.00 5.09 3.58
C ILE A 224 -10.47 4.88 3.20
N LEU A 225 -11.27 4.25 4.08
CA LEU A 225 -12.66 3.93 3.81
C LEU A 225 -13.52 5.18 3.55
N THR A 226 -13.26 6.28 4.27
CA THR A 226 -13.96 7.56 4.06
C THR A 226 -13.52 8.29 2.80
N ASP A 227 -12.31 8.04 2.31
CA ASP A 227 -11.77 8.67 1.10
C ASP A 227 -12.11 7.88 -0.18
N LEU A 228 -12.45 6.58 -0.10
CA LEU A 228 -12.77 5.75 -1.27
C LEU A 228 -13.79 6.39 -2.23
N PRO A 229 -14.91 6.99 -1.77
CA PRO A 229 -15.86 7.64 -2.67
C PRO A 229 -15.27 8.78 -3.50
N LYS A 230 -14.26 9.49 -2.96
CA LYS A 230 -13.58 10.61 -3.65
C LYS A 230 -12.73 10.13 -4.82
N PHE A 231 -12.22 8.89 -4.74
CA PHE A 231 -11.35 8.28 -5.74
C PHE A 231 -12.09 7.34 -6.72
N ASN A 232 -13.38 7.13 -6.53
CA ASN A 232 -14.23 6.35 -7.44
C ASN A 232 -14.49 7.11 -8.77
N ARG A 233 -13.44 7.62 -9.38
CA ARG A 233 -13.50 8.24 -10.71
C ARG A 233 -13.21 7.15 -11.74
N ARG A 234 -14.16 6.90 -12.64
CA ARG A 234 -13.87 6.13 -13.84
C ARG A 234 -12.75 6.84 -14.59
N ILE A 235 -11.55 6.28 -14.55
CA ILE A 235 -10.51 6.65 -15.49
C ILE A 235 -11.01 6.11 -16.82
N LEU A 236 -11.58 7.01 -17.64
CA LEU A 236 -11.96 6.71 -19.01
C LEU A 236 -10.67 6.44 -19.78
N THR A 237 -10.19 5.22 -19.75
CA THR A 237 -9.25 4.72 -20.76
C THR A 237 -10.07 4.52 -22.03
N LYS A 238 -9.97 5.49 -22.94
CA LYS A 238 -10.36 5.29 -24.34
C LYS A 238 -9.36 4.35 -24.98
#